data_acadc7a6337b84efbae6c424e262aef5
#
_entry.id   acadc7a6337b84efbae6c424e262aef5
#
_cell.length_a   1.000
_cell.length_b   1.000
_cell.length_c   1.000
_cell.angle_alpha   90.00
_cell.angle_beta   90.00
_cell.angle_gamma   90.00
#
_symmetry.space_group_name_H-M   'P 1'
#
loop_
_entity.id
_entity.type
_entity.pdbx_description
1 polymer ?
#
loop_
_entity_poly.entity_id
_entity_poly.type
_entity_poly.pdbx_seq_one_letter_code
_entity_poly.pdbx_strand_id
1 'polypeptide(L)'
;MAVMAVIVAAALLCTAQKKSDKSITIVLKDGHQKTFATSDVSRIEFKNDTMIISHDGRQDNIPLADVLRMDFVGSTSTSQPFGRNHFVGKWKVWEGADQGSFIITLEPDGQANKNHGAPHGTWALVNGEAHISWDDGWHDVIKKVGDKHEKFAYEPGRPLTDPPSNVTSAVNLNDQSM
;
A
#
# COMPACT_ATOMS: atom_id res chain seq x y z
N MET A 1 -54.24 -31.50 38.68
CA MET A 1 -52.79 -31.34 38.67
C MET A 1 -52.39 -30.97 37.24
N ALA A 2 -52.02 -29.72 37.03
CA ALA A 2 -51.62 -29.22 35.72
C ALA A 2 -50.08 -29.25 35.67
N VAL A 3 -49.49 -30.00 34.74
CA VAL A 3 -48.04 -30.03 34.49
C VAL A 3 -47.70 -28.92 33.51
N MET A 4 -46.99 -27.93 33.99
CA MET A 4 -46.51 -26.80 33.18
C MET A 4 -45.18 -27.20 32.51
N ALA A 5 -45.18 -27.36 31.21
CA ALA A 5 -43.98 -27.65 30.43
C ALA A 5 -43.26 -26.31 30.14
N VAL A 6 -42.06 -26.15 30.72
CA VAL A 6 -41.15 -25.03 30.41
C VAL A 6 -40.38 -25.35 29.15
N ILE A 7 -40.68 -24.64 28.07
CA ILE A 7 -39.87 -24.70 26.83
C ILE A 7 -38.70 -23.72 26.97
N VAL A 8 -37.51 -24.26 27.15
CA VAL A 8 -36.25 -23.48 27.07
C VAL A 8 -35.90 -23.29 25.60
N ALA A 9 -36.15 -22.11 25.08
CA ALA A 9 -35.68 -21.74 23.76
C ALA A 9 -34.19 -21.42 23.83
N ALA A 10 -33.33 -22.33 23.35
CA ALA A 10 -31.92 -22.07 23.14
C ALA A 10 -31.75 -21.14 21.92
N ALA A 11 -31.46 -19.85 22.18
CA ALA A 11 -31.08 -18.92 21.15
C ALA A 11 -29.67 -19.30 20.65
N LEU A 12 -29.58 -19.89 19.46
CA LEU A 12 -28.31 -20.00 18.72
C LEU A 12 -27.87 -18.58 18.36
N LEU A 13 -26.91 -18.04 19.09
CA LEU A 13 -26.12 -16.89 18.67
C LEU A 13 -25.27 -17.33 17.49
N CYS A 14 -25.77 -17.12 16.27
CA CYS A 14 -24.98 -17.21 15.05
C CYS A 14 -24.01 -16.01 15.07
N THR A 15 -22.81 -16.21 15.57
CA THR A 15 -21.73 -15.22 15.39
C THR A 15 -21.38 -15.25 13.91
N ALA A 16 -21.90 -14.27 13.16
CA ALA A 16 -21.44 -13.99 11.82
C ALA A 16 -19.94 -13.66 11.90
N GLN A 17 -19.09 -14.63 11.58
CA GLN A 17 -17.69 -14.36 11.35
C GLN A 17 -17.62 -13.30 10.25
N LYS A 18 -17.08 -12.12 10.59
CA LYS A 18 -16.80 -11.05 9.64
C LYS A 18 -15.81 -11.63 8.62
N LYS A 19 -16.34 -12.03 7.45
CA LYS A 19 -15.54 -12.54 6.34
C LYS A 19 -14.51 -11.46 6.01
N SER A 20 -13.26 -11.81 5.97
CA SER A 20 -12.17 -10.87 5.64
C SER A 20 -12.49 -10.20 4.30
N ASP A 21 -12.51 -8.86 4.27
CA ASP A 21 -12.79 -8.07 3.06
C ASP A 21 -11.65 -8.14 2.02
N LYS A 22 -10.79 -9.16 2.10
CA LYS A 22 -9.66 -9.39 1.20
C LYS A 22 -10.14 -10.08 -0.07
N SER A 23 -9.87 -9.47 -1.21
CA SER A 23 -10.23 -10.05 -2.52
C SER A 23 -9.16 -9.84 -3.57
N ILE A 24 -9.19 -10.68 -4.60
CA ILE A 24 -8.41 -10.55 -5.82
C ILE A 24 -9.38 -10.22 -6.94
N THR A 25 -9.17 -9.11 -7.63
CA THR A 25 -9.97 -8.71 -8.78
C THR A 25 -9.13 -8.76 -10.04
N ILE A 26 -9.54 -9.55 -11.02
CA ILE A 26 -8.96 -9.62 -12.35
C ILE A 26 -9.77 -8.71 -13.26
N VAL A 27 -9.16 -7.70 -13.82
CA VAL A 27 -9.78 -6.83 -14.83
C VAL A 27 -9.33 -7.29 -16.20
N LEU A 28 -10.31 -7.55 -17.07
CA LEU A 28 -10.06 -7.98 -18.44
C LEU A 28 -10.04 -6.78 -19.41
N LYS A 29 -9.41 -6.96 -20.57
CA LYS A 29 -9.31 -5.92 -21.59
C LYS A 29 -10.65 -5.52 -22.22
N ASP A 30 -11.65 -6.39 -22.14
CA ASP A 30 -13.02 -6.15 -22.58
C ASP A 30 -13.87 -5.37 -21.56
N GLY A 31 -13.27 -5.01 -20.40
CA GLY A 31 -13.92 -4.29 -19.31
C GLY A 31 -14.63 -5.18 -18.29
N HIS A 32 -14.73 -6.49 -18.50
CA HIS A 32 -15.26 -7.40 -17.49
C HIS A 32 -14.31 -7.55 -16.31
N GLN A 33 -14.87 -7.88 -15.13
CA GLN A 33 -14.10 -8.10 -13.91
C GLN A 33 -14.53 -9.42 -13.27
N LYS A 34 -13.55 -10.18 -12.75
CA LYS A 34 -13.76 -11.35 -11.91
C LYS A 34 -13.16 -11.10 -10.54
N THR A 35 -13.96 -11.22 -9.48
CA THR A 35 -13.51 -10.99 -8.10
C THR A 35 -13.61 -12.27 -7.29
N PHE A 36 -12.55 -12.62 -6.59
CA PHE A 36 -12.43 -13.79 -5.73
C PHE A 36 -12.09 -13.35 -4.32
N ALA A 37 -12.79 -13.85 -3.30
CA ALA A 37 -12.36 -13.63 -1.92
C ALA A 37 -11.04 -14.39 -1.69
N THR A 38 -10.04 -13.73 -1.07
CA THR A 38 -8.71 -14.34 -0.86
C THR A 38 -8.80 -15.61 0.00
N SER A 39 -9.78 -15.69 0.91
CA SER A 39 -10.06 -16.87 1.72
C SER A 39 -10.49 -18.10 0.90
N ASP A 40 -11.09 -17.88 -0.25
CA ASP A 40 -11.68 -18.90 -1.10
C ASP A 40 -10.67 -19.38 -2.17
N VAL A 41 -9.62 -18.58 -2.45
CA VAL A 41 -8.56 -18.92 -3.40
C VAL A 41 -7.53 -19.82 -2.73
N SER A 42 -7.40 -21.03 -3.22
CA SER A 42 -6.40 -22.00 -2.75
C SER A 42 -5.09 -21.93 -3.52
N ARG A 43 -5.14 -21.52 -4.81
CA ARG A 43 -3.96 -21.49 -5.67
C ARG A 43 -4.16 -20.58 -6.89
N ILE A 44 -3.09 -19.93 -7.32
CA ILE A 44 -2.98 -19.24 -8.60
C ILE A 44 -1.75 -19.77 -9.32
N GLU A 45 -1.92 -20.22 -10.54
CA GLU A 45 -0.85 -20.73 -11.40
C GLU A 45 -0.84 -19.99 -12.73
N PHE A 46 0.35 -19.88 -13.31
CA PHE A 46 0.56 -19.35 -14.66
C PHE A 46 1.18 -20.45 -15.51
N LYS A 47 0.44 -20.94 -16.50
CA LYS A 47 0.89 -22.03 -17.37
C LYS A 47 0.32 -21.87 -18.78
N ASN A 48 1.19 -22.02 -19.79
CA ASN A 48 0.80 -21.96 -21.22
C ASN A 48 -0.05 -20.70 -21.53
N ASP A 49 0.47 -19.52 -21.18
CA ASP A 49 -0.20 -18.22 -21.38
C ASP A 49 -1.61 -18.12 -20.75
N THR A 50 -1.88 -18.94 -19.75
CA THR A 50 -3.14 -18.97 -19.03
C THR A 50 -2.89 -18.80 -17.53
N MET A 51 -3.67 -17.94 -16.89
CA MET A 51 -3.79 -17.85 -15.44
C MET A 51 -4.88 -18.78 -14.97
N ILE A 52 -4.54 -19.71 -14.08
CA ILE A 52 -5.44 -20.69 -13.49
C ILE A 52 -5.68 -20.31 -12.04
N ILE A 53 -6.91 -20.01 -11.67
CA ILE A 53 -7.30 -19.68 -10.30
C ILE A 53 -8.14 -20.83 -9.75
N SER A 54 -7.62 -21.49 -8.71
CA SER A 54 -8.35 -22.55 -7.99
C SER A 54 -9.03 -21.93 -6.76
N HIS A 55 -10.36 -22.01 -6.72
CA HIS A 55 -11.17 -21.48 -5.63
C HIS A 55 -12.41 -22.33 -5.41
N ASP A 56 -12.85 -22.51 -4.18
CA ASP A 56 -14.06 -23.28 -3.82
C ASP A 56 -14.18 -24.64 -4.52
N GLY A 57 -13.06 -25.33 -4.73
CA GLY A 57 -13.02 -26.61 -5.46
C GLY A 57 -13.26 -26.52 -6.98
N ARG A 58 -13.27 -25.31 -7.53
CA ARG A 58 -13.40 -25.00 -8.96
C ARG A 58 -12.11 -24.40 -9.50
N GLN A 59 -12.01 -24.31 -10.84
CA GLN A 59 -10.92 -23.64 -11.51
C GLN A 59 -11.45 -22.67 -12.56
N ASP A 60 -10.96 -21.43 -12.52
CA ASP A 60 -11.12 -20.45 -13.58
C ASP A 60 -9.83 -20.37 -14.40
N ASN A 61 -9.96 -20.54 -15.71
CA ASN A 61 -8.87 -20.43 -16.67
C ASN A 61 -9.03 -19.10 -17.42
N ILE A 62 -8.08 -18.20 -17.29
CA ILE A 62 -8.11 -16.86 -17.89
C ILE A 62 -6.89 -16.70 -18.78
N PRO A 63 -7.03 -16.53 -20.10
CA PRO A 63 -5.91 -16.24 -20.98
C PRO A 63 -5.18 -14.98 -20.54
N LEU A 64 -3.86 -15.03 -20.42
CA LEU A 64 -3.06 -13.84 -20.03
C LEU A 64 -3.20 -12.71 -21.05
N ALA A 65 -3.43 -13.06 -22.31
CA ALA A 65 -3.68 -12.09 -23.38
C ALA A 65 -4.92 -11.22 -23.10
N ASP A 66 -5.89 -11.70 -22.35
CA ASP A 66 -7.14 -10.99 -22.03
C ASP A 66 -7.04 -10.22 -20.70
N VAL A 67 -6.02 -10.46 -19.88
CA VAL A 67 -5.84 -9.77 -18.60
C VAL A 67 -5.29 -8.37 -18.85
N LEU A 68 -5.99 -7.35 -18.34
CA LEU A 68 -5.52 -5.98 -18.29
C LEU A 68 -4.69 -5.73 -17.02
N ARG A 69 -5.21 -6.17 -15.86
CA ARG A 69 -4.53 -6.04 -14.56
C ARG A 69 -5.13 -7.01 -13.53
N MET A 70 -4.41 -7.21 -12.44
CA MET A 70 -4.85 -7.94 -11.26
C MET A 70 -4.73 -7.02 -10.05
N ASP A 71 -5.83 -6.81 -9.34
CA ASP A 71 -5.90 -5.96 -8.15
C ASP A 71 -6.09 -6.85 -6.90
N PHE A 72 -5.29 -6.63 -5.86
CA PHE A 72 -5.41 -7.29 -4.57
C PHE A 72 -6.04 -6.32 -3.57
N VAL A 73 -7.29 -6.56 -3.18
CA VAL A 73 -8.03 -5.74 -2.22
C VAL A 73 -8.00 -6.42 -0.85
N GLY A 74 -7.60 -5.67 0.19
CA GLY A 74 -7.66 -6.14 1.58
C GLY A 74 -6.34 -6.63 2.20
N SER A 75 -5.19 -6.42 1.57
CA SER A 75 -3.98 -6.14 2.33
C SER A 75 -4.12 -4.72 2.84
N THR A 76 -4.00 -4.51 4.15
CA THR A 76 -3.91 -3.18 4.75
C THR A 76 -3.00 -2.30 3.93
N SER A 77 -3.55 -1.23 3.37
CA SER A 77 -2.95 -0.29 2.39
C SER A 77 -3.17 -0.64 0.91
N THR A 78 -4.44 -0.59 0.47
CA THR A 78 -4.67 -0.12 -0.89
C THR A 78 -4.69 1.40 -0.85
N SER A 79 -3.52 2.01 -0.62
CA SER A 79 -3.32 3.33 -1.15
C SER A 79 -3.33 3.13 -2.68
N GLN A 80 -4.37 3.61 -3.37
CA GLN A 80 -4.21 4.04 -4.77
C GLN A 80 -2.83 4.66 -4.84
N PRO A 81 -1.96 4.27 -5.80
CA PRO A 81 -0.65 4.91 -5.87
C PRO A 81 -0.88 6.40 -5.90
N PHE A 82 -0.39 7.10 -4.88
CA PHE A 82 -0.58 8.53 -4.79
C PHE A 82 -0.04 9.18 -6.06
N GLY A 83 -0.83 10.08 -6.63
CA GLY A 83 -0.37 10.88 -7.75
C GLY A 83 0.75 11.84 -7.31
N ARG A 84 1.51 12.35 -8.27
CA ARG A 84 2.61 13.30 -8.01
C ARG A 84 2.19 14.48 -7.12
N ASN A 85 0.99 15.03 -7.33
CA ASN A 85 0.47 16.18 -6.58
C ASN A 85 0.30 15.92 -5.09
N HIS A 86 0.15 14.66 -4.67
CA HIS A 86 0.09 14.30 -3.26
C HIS A 86 1.40 14.58 -2.54
N PHE A 87 2.53 14.41 -3.23
CA PHE A 87 3.85 14.59 -2.64
C PHE A 87 4.41 16.00 -2.80
N VAL A 88 3.90 16.79 -3.74
CA VAL A 88 4.33 18.18 -3.95
C VAL A 88 4.07 19.01 -2.68
N GLY A 89 5.09 19.76 -2.25
CA GLY A 89 5.03 20.67 -1.11
C GLY A 89 5.95 20.29 0.03
N LYS A 90 5.59 20.67 1.26
CA LYS A 90 6.45 20.58 2.44
C LYS A 90 6.15 19.35 3.28
N TRP A 91 7.20 18.61 3.62
CA TRP A 91 7.18 17.43 4.47
C TRP A 91 8.05 17.63 5.69
N LYS A 92 7.47 17.53 6.88
CA LYS A 92 8.25 17.49 8.13
C LYS A 92 8.69 16.04 8.37
N VAL A 93 10.00 15.85 8.48
CA VAL A 93 10.63 14.53 8.71
C VAL A 93 11.62 14.63 9.87
N TRP A 94 12.06 13.47 10.37
CA TRP A 94 13.00 13.40 11.48
C TRP A 94 14.28 12.71 11.06
N GLU A 95 15.39 12.97 11.77
CA GLU A 95 16.67 12.29 11.57
C GLU A 95 16.71 10.94 12.28
N GLY A 96 16.00 10.79 13.40
CA GLY A 96 15.90 9.59 14.23
C GLY A 96 14.88 9.81 15.34
N ALA A 97 14.70 8.80 16.19
CA ALA A 97 13.69 8.81 17.26
C ALA A 97 13.90 9.97 18.26
N ASP A 98 15.15 10.31 18.57
CA ASP A 98 15.54 11.31 19.55
C ASP A 98 16.27 12.52 18.94
N GLN A 99 16.26 12.64 17.61
CA GLN A 99 16.94 13.69 16.88
C GLN A 99 15.95 14.71 16.33
N GLY A 100 16.49 15.88 15.92
CA GLY A 100 15.69 16.98 15.42
C GLY A 100 14.86 16.64 14.18
N SER A 101 13.89 17.49 13.89
CA SER A 101 13.11 17.43 12.66
C SER A 101 13.60 18.48 11.67
N PHE A 102 13.46 18.19 10.37
CA PHE A 102 13.75 19.12 9.29
C PHE A 102 12.64 19.08 8.25
N ILE A 103 12.68 20.01 7.30
CA ILE A 103 11.68 20.13 6.24
C ILE A 103 12.31 19.71 4.91
N ILE A 104 11.64 18.80 4.22
CA ILE A 104 11.86 18.50 2.81
C ILE A 104 10.76 19.21 2.01
N THR A 105 11.14 19.94 0.97
CA THR A 105 10.22 20.55 0.01
C THR A 105 10.38 19.86 -1.33
N LEU A 106 9.27 19.31 -1.86
CA LEU A 106 9.21 18.65 -3.16
C LEU A 106 8.49 19.58 -4.14
N GLU A 107 9.23 20.09 -5.13
CA GLU A 107 8.71 21.04 -6.10
C GLU A 107 8.00 20.31 -7.28
N PRO A 108 7.02 20.97 -7.93
CA PRO A 108 6.31 20.37 -9.06
C PRO A 108 7.22 20.00 -10.24
N ASP A 109 8.32 20.72 -10.42
CA ASP A 109 9.29 20.52 -11.51
C ASP A 109 10.25 19.32 -11.28
N GLY A 110 10.23 18.72 -10.08
CA GLY A 110 11.09 17.59 -9.71
C GLY A 110 12.31 17.99 -8.90
N GLN A 111 12.46 19.26 -8.56
CA GLN A 111 13.49 19.68 -7.60
C GLN A 111 13.08 19.29 -6.18
N ALA A 112 14.05 18.94 -5.36
CA ALA A 112 13.89 18.70 -3.94
C ALA A 112 14.84 19.58 -3.15
N ASN A 113 14.35 20.15 -2.03
CA ASN A 113 15.15 20.98 -1.15
C ASN A 113 14.93 20.52 0.29
N LYS A 114 15.97 20.60 1.12
CA LYS A 114 15.86 20.39 2.57
C LYS A 114 16.62 21.47 3.34
N ASN A 115 16.14 21.80 4.54
CA ASN A 115 16.79 22.80 5.39
C ASN A 115 17.83 22.19 6.35
N HIS A 116 18.35 21.00 5.99
CA HIS A 116 19.35 20.27 6.78
C HIS A 116 20.33 19.54 5.86
N GLY A 117 21.62 19.53 6.19
CA GLY A 117 22.67 18.85 5.40
C GLY A 117 22.81 19.42 3.99
N ALA A 118 23.06 18.56 2.99
CA ALA A 118 23.08 18.97 1.59
C ALA A 118 21.68 19.42 1.15
N PRO A 119 21.49 20.71 0.81
CA PRO A 119 20.15 21.29 0.73
C PRO A 119 19.40 20.96 -0.55
N HIS A 120 20.07 20.45 -1.60
CA HIS A 120 19.49 20.25 -2.92
C HIS A 120 19.48 18.78 -3.35
N GLY A 121 18.53 18.46 -4.22
CA GLY A 121 18.36 17.16 -4.82
C GLY A 121 17.25 17.17 -5.86
N THR A 122 16.93 16.02 -6.38
CA THR A 122 15.81 15.80 -7.31
C THR A 122 14.87 14.74 -6.78
N TRP A 123 13.60 14.76 -7.22
CA TRP A 123 12.65 13.73 -6.86
C TRP A 123 11.79 13.28 -8.03
N ALA A 124 11.35 12.03 -7.96
CA ALA A 124 10.42 11.43 -8.91
C ALA A 124 9.37 10.61 -8.18
N LEU A 125 8.18 10.51 -8.76
CA LEU A 125 7.18 9.56 -8.33
C LEU A 125 7.48 8.19 -8.94
N VAL A 126 7.69 7.18 -8.09
CA VAL A 126 7.93 5.79 -8.50
C VAL A 126 6.97 4.89 -7.75
N ASN A 127 6.09 4.18 -8.44
CA ASN A 127 5.10 3.26 -7.86
C ASN A 127 4.22 3.87 -6.74
N GLY A 128 3.92 5.19 -6.82
CA GLY A 128 3.13 5.88 -5.81
C GLY A 128 3.90 6.29 -4.55
N GLU A 129 5.22 6.30 -4.61
CA GLU A 129 6.15 6.73 -3.58
C GLU A 129 7.00 7.90 -4.10
N ALA A 130 7.39 8.85 -3.24
CA ALA A 130 8.33 9.91 -3.62
C ALA A 130 9.75 9.44 -3.38
N HIS A 131 10.51 9.24 -4.45
CA HIS A 131 11.93 8.90 -4.43
C HIS A 131 12.76 10.15 -4.62
N ILE A 132 13.66 10.45 -3.68
CA ILE A 132 14.45 11.66 -3.61
C ILE A 132 15.93 11.27 -3.67
N SER A 133 16.68 11.92 -4.57
CA SER A 133 18.14 11.76 -4.68
C SER A 133 18.80 13.08 -4.31
N TRP A 134 19.62 13.05 -3.26
CA TRP A 134 20.33 14.22 -2.75
C TRP A 134 21.73 14.38 -3.38
N ASP A 135 22.23 15.59 -3.47
CA ASP A 135 23.54 15.91 -4.06
C ASP A 135 24.72 15.25 -3.31
N ASP A 136 24.52 14.89 -2.04
CA ASP A 136 25.49 14.16 -1.21
C ASP A 136 25.45 12.63 -1.43
N GLY A 137 24.61 12.16 -2.35
CA GLY A 137 24.47 10.75 -2.70
C GLY A 137 23.51 9.96 -1.82
N TRP A 138 22.91 10.57 -0.77
CA TRP A 138 21.83 9.96 -0.01
C TRP A 138 20.56 9.83 -0.86
N HIS A 139 19.76 8.80 -0.56
CA HIS A 139 18.43 8.65 -1.12
C HIS A 139 17.40 8.57 -0.01
N ASP A 140 16.31 9.33 -0.16
CA ASP A 140 15.13 9.23 0.69
C ASP A 140 13.93 8.71 -0.12
N VAL A 141 13.09 7.89 0.52
CA VAL A 141 11.80 7.47 -0.04
C VAL A 141 10.71 7.85 0.95
N ILE A 142 9.76 8.70 0.55
CA ILE A 142 8.57 8.98 1.34
C ILE A 142 7.43 8.14 0.80
N LYS A 143 6.86 7.30 1.65
CA LYS A 143 5.74 6.42 1.30
C LYS A 143 4.76 6.23 2.43
N LYS A 144 3.54 5.81 2.10
CA LYS A 144 2.52 5.47 3.09
C LYS A 144 2.78 4.07 3.66
N VAL A 145 2.75 3.98 5.00
CA VAL A 145 2.84 2.73 5.77
C VAL A 145 1.67 2.71 6.75
N GLY A 146 0.71 1.84 6.51
CA GLY A 146 -0.55 1.88 7.26
C GLY A 146 -1.29 3.21 7.04
N ASP A 147 -1.59 3.93 8.12
CA ASP A 147 -2.29 5.22 8.09
C ASP A 147 -1.37 6.44 8.06
N LYS A 148 -0.06 6.23 8.09
CA LYS A 148 0.94 7.30 8.19
C LYS A 148 1.90 7.28 7.00
N HIS A 149 2.60 8.39 6.79
CA HIS A 149 3.76 8.41 5.89
C HIS A 149 5.04 8.26 6.71
N GLU A 150 5.99 7.57 6.11
CA GLU A 150 7.33 7.37 6.65
C GLU A 150 8.38 7.74 5.60
N LYS A 151 9.52 8.24 6.08
CA LYS A 151 10.72 8.47 5.28
C LYS A 151 11.71 7.33 5.53
N PHE A 152 12.15 6.70 4.47
CA PHE A 152 13.18 5.66 4.43
C PHE A 152 14.45 6.29 3.86
N ALA A 153 15.52 6.35 4.63
CA ALA A 153 16.80 6.93 4.20
C ALA A 153 17.80 5.82 3.87
N TYR A 154 18.53 6.01 2.79
CA TYR A 154 19.55 5.10 2.28
C TYR A 154 20.87 5.86 2.08
N GLU A 155 21.95 5.31 2.63
CA GLU A 155 23.31 5.85 2.47
C GLU A 155 23.78 5.83 1.02
N PRO A 156 24.74 6.70 0.67
CA PRO A 156 25.35 6.70 -0.66
C PRO A 156 25.83 5.32 -1.08
N GLY A 157 25.41 4.89 -2.28
CA GLY A 157 25.78 3.60 -2.86
C GLY A 157 24.99 2.40 -2.34
N ARG A 158 24.06 2.57 -1.37
CA ARG A 158 23.18 1.49 -0.90
C ARG A 158 22.01 1.30 -1.87
N PRO A 159 21.77 0.08 -2.39
CA PRO A 159 20.59 -0.22 -3.19
C PRO A 159 19.29 -0.01 -2.41
N LEU A 160 18.24 0.49 -3.07
CA LEU A 160 16.91 0.64 -2.43
C LEU A 160 16.20 -0.69 -2.12
N THR A 161 16.77 -1.82 -2.58
CA THR A 161 16.33 -3.18 -2.24
C THR A 161 16.86 -3.66 -0.90
N ASP A 162 17.88 -3.01 -0.38
CA ASP A 162 18.47 -3.33 0.93
C ASP A 162 17.65 -2.68 2.07
N PRO A 163 17.82 -3.13 3.32
CA PRO A 163 17.24 -2.44 4.45
C PRO A 163 17.71 -0.98 4.50
N PRO A 164 16.80 -0.02 4.76
CA PRO A 164 17.17 1.39 4.88
C PRO A 164 18.12 1.61 6.07
N SER A 165 18.94 2.64 5.97
CA SER A 165 19.83 3.06 7.07
C SER A 165 19.02 3.68 8.21
N ASN A 166 17.88 4.31 7.90
CA ASN A 166 17.01 4.95 8.88
C ASN A 166 15.56 4.98 8.37
N VAL A 167 14.60 4.82 9.29
CA VAL A 167 13.16 4.97 9.04
C VAL A 167 12.58 5.93 10.07
N THR A 168 11.92 6.98 9.60
CA THR A 168 11.31 8.00 10.48
C THR A 168 9.95 8.42 9.95
N SER A 169 9.14 9.05 10.80
CA SER A 169 7.86 9.62 10.39
C SER A 169 8.03 10.72 9.35
N ALA A 170 7.06 10.85 8.45
CA ALA A 170 6.93 11.94 7.49
C ALA A 170 5.53 12.53 7.56
N VAL A 171 5.43 13.84 7.78
CA VAL A 171 4.15 14.55 7.91
C VAL A 171 4.02 15.58 6.80
N ASN A 172 2.97 15.45 5.97
CA ASN A 172 2.65 16.46 4.96
C ASN A 172 2.11 17.71 5.65
N LEU A 173 2.78 18.84 5.46
CA LEU A 173 2.38 20.11 6.05
C LEU A 173 1.32 20.85 5.22
N ASN A 174 1.09 20.46 3.97
CA ASN A 174 0.09 21.10 3.14
C ASN A 174 -1.34 20.62 3.50
N ASP A 175 -1.48 19.40 4.02
CA ASP A 175 -2.78 18.83 4.45
C ASP A 175 -3.27 19.39 5.79
N GLN A 176 -2.44 20.19 6.49
CA GLN A 176 -2.76 20.77 7.80
C GLN A 176 -3.37 22.17 7.72
N SER A 177 -3.68 22.66 6.51
CA SER A 177 -4.16 24.04 6.26
C SER A 177 -5.68 24.09 6.00
N MET A 178 -6.48 23.27 6.70
CA MET A 178 -7.96 23.39 6.72
C MET A 178 -8.45 23.50 8.15
#